data_7734a0a4a6db5468cf4e67f837a8e7cf
#
_entry.id   7734a0a4a6db5468cf4e67f837a8e7cf
#
_cell.length_a   1.000
_cell.length_b   1.000
_cell.length_c   1.000
_cell.angle_alpha   90.00
_cell.angle_beta   90.00
_cell.angle_gamma   90.00
#
_symmetry.space_group_name_H-M   'P 1'
#
loop_
_entity.id
_entity.type
_entity.pdbx_description
1 polymer ?
#
loop_
_entity_poly.entity_id
_entity_poly.type
_entity_poly.pdbx_seq_one_letter_code
_entity_poly.pdbx_strand_id
1 'polypeptide(L)'
;MNNWNTYFEEQKLRDSLKKENTKRNIKYVLIAIVSIVLISLLAAVIGSPALAKLIFGGLFALLAVAAAIAHIVCYYWVIAAVFQDQGIGGGLVFLFLCGITCYIYYIYYSFMNCSSLVAVLGSFGAILAKSLAAASVYTYTGGAFTIPLFGMQIIPV
;
A
#
# COMPACT_ATOMS: atom_id res chain seq x y z
N MET A 1 11.10 9.05 -43.91
CA MET A 1 12.11 8.67 -42.91
C MET A 1 12.02 9.42 -41.58
N ASN A 2 10.97 10.19 -41.29
CA ASN A 2 10.89 11.10 -40.13
C ASN A 2 9.88 10.69 -39.02
N ASN A 3 9.28 9.49 -39.10
CA ASN A 3 8.18 9.13 -38.19
C ASN A 3 8.64 8.57 -36.82
N TRP A 4 9.86 8.05 -36.73
CA TRP A 4 10.39 7.46 -35.50
C TRP A 4 10.86 8.51 -34.50
N ASN A 5 11.48 9.59 -34.94
CA ASN A 5 11.96 10.65 -34.05
C ASN A 5 10.81 11.38 -33.36
N THR A 6 9.71 11.66 -34.08
CA THR A 6 8.50 12.26 -33.51
C THR A 6 7.86 11.35 -32.46
N TYR A 7 7.82 10.04 -32.72
CA TYR A 7 7.28 9.07 -31.76
C TYR A 7 8.09 9.02 -30.45
N PHE A 8 9.42 9.01 -30.54
CA PHE A 8 10.30 9.04 -29.34
C PHE A 8 10.19 10.34 -28.58
N GLU A 9 10.03 11.48 -29.25
CA GLU A 9 9.85 12.77 -28.59
C GLU A 9 8.49 12.86 -27.87
N GLU A 10 7.42 12.38 -28.48
CA GLU A 10 6.10 12.32 -27.85
C GLU A 10 6.09 11.39 -26.64
N GLN A 11 6.78 10.25 -26.72
CA GLN A 11 6.87 9.31 -25.60
C GLN A 11 7.65 9.92 -24.43
N LYS A 12 8.74 10.60 -24.71
CA LYS A 12 9.56 11.32 -23.72
C LYS A 12 8.78 12.45 -23.04
N LEU A 13 7.96 13.17 -23.82
CA LEU A 13 7.07 14.22 -23.31
C LEU A 13 5.97 13.63 -22.39
N ARG A 14 5.33 12.54 -22.79
CA ARG A 14 4.32 11.84 -21.97
C ARG A 14 4.91 11.34 -20.66
N ASP A 15 6.12 10.79 -20.69
CA ASP A 15 6.80 10.30 -19.49
C ASP A 15 7.19 11.44 -18.54
N SER A 16 7.63 12.58 -19.08
CA SER A 16 7.93 13.78 -18.29
C SER A 16 6.67 14.35 -17.62
N LEU A 17 5.56 14.44 -18.35
CA LEU A 17 4.27 14.91 -17.83
C LEU A 17 3.71 13.95 -16.76
N LYS A 18 3.87 12.64 -16.98
CA LYS A 18 3.47 11.61 -16.01
C LYS A 18 4.28 11.69 -14.72
N LYS A 19 5.59 11.94 -14.85
CA LYS A 19 6.50 12.12 -13.70
C LYS A 19 6.18 13.39 -12.91
N GLU A 20 5.82 14.47 -13.59
CA GLU A 20 5.44 15.74 -12.96
C GLU A 20 4.09 15.63 -12.23
N ASN A 21 3.08 15.00 -12.87
CA ASN A 21 1.80 14.72 -12.24
C ASN A 21 1.94 13.83 -11.01
N THR A 22 2.80 12.83 -11.07
CA THR A 22 3.07 11.94 -9.92
C THR A 22 3.71 12.71 -8.77
N LYS A 23 4.69 13.59 -9.04
CA LYS A 23 5.29 14.44 -8.00
C LYS A 23 4.26 15.38 -7.37
N ARG A 24 3.39 15.98 -8.17
CA ARG A 24 2.32 16.86 -7.71
C ARG A 24 1.33 16.11 -6.81
N ASN A 25 0.90 14.93 -7.21
CA ASN A 25 -0.01 14.09 -6.43
C ASN A 25 0.61 13.66 -5.10
N ILE A 26 1.89 13.28 -5.09
CA ILE A 26 2.63 12.95 -3.85
C ILE A 26 2.67 14.15 -2.91
N LYS A 27 2.89 15.35 -3.43
CA LYS A 27 2.90 16.58 -2.63
C LYS A 27 1.54 16.83 -1.96
N TYR A 28 0.43 16.65 -2.69
CA TYR A 28 -0.92 16.81 -2.11
C TYR A 28 -1.23 15.76 -1.06
N VAL A 29 -0.85 14.50 -1.30
CA VAL A 29 -0.99 13.43 -0.31
C VAL A 29 -0.20 13.73 0.96
N LEU A 30 1.02 14.22 0.81
CA LEU A 30 1.87 14.59 1.96
C LEU A 30 1.27 15.75 2.76
N ILE A 31 0.76 16.78 2.08
CA ILE A 31 0.07 17.91 2.71
C ILE A 31 -1.19 17.42 3.45
N ALA A 32 -1.97 16.54 2.84
CA ALA A 32 -3.16 15.97 3.49
C ALA A 32 -2.81 15.19 4.76
N ILE A 33 -1.77 14.34 4.71
CA ILE A 33 -1.30 13.59 5.88
C ILE A 33 -0.84 14.53 7.00
N VAL A 34 -0.03 15.54 6.68
CA VAL A 34 0.46 16.52 7.66
C VAL A 34 -0.72 17.29 8.27
N SER A 35 -1.70 17.70 7.47
CA SER A 35 -2.88 18.40 7.95
C SER A 35 -3.73 17.54 8.91
N ILE A 36 -3.91 16.25 8.60
CA ILE A 36 -4.63 15.32 9.46
C ILE A 36 -3.89 15.11 10.79
N VAL A 37 -2.57 14.96 10.75
CA VAL A 37 -1.74 14.82 11.97
C VAL A 37 -1.84 16.08 12.82
N LEU A 38 -1.79 17.26 12.20
CA LEU A 38 -1.92 18.55 12.91
C LEU A 38 -3.29 18.71 13.57
N ILE A 39 -4.37 18.38 12.86
CA ILE A 39 -5.75 18.40 13.39
C ILE A 39 -5.89 17.41 14.55
N SER A 40 -5.28 16.22 14.41
CA SER A 40 -5.31 15.19 15.47
C SER A 40 -4.57 15.64 16.72
N LEU A 41 -3.42 16.28 16.57
CA LEU A 41 -2.66 16.88 17.69
C LEU A 41 -3.46 18.01 18.36
N LEU A 42 -4.09 18.88 17.57
CA LEU A 42 -4.97 19.94 18.10
C LEU A 42 -6.16 19.36 18.89
N ALA A 43 -6.80 18.31 18.37
CA ALA A 43 -7.91 17.65 19.05
C ALA A 43 -7.47 16.98 20.36
N ALA A 44 -6.26 16.41 20.41
CA ALA A 44 -5.68 15.85 21.64
C ALA A 44 -5.39 16.94 22.70
N VAL A 45 -4.96 18.13 22.27
CA VAL A 45 -4.69 19.29 23.15
C VAL A 45 -5.99 19.91 23.69
N ILE A 46 -7.08 19.87 22.94
CA ILE A 46 -8.39 20.42 23.36
C ILE A 46 -9.10 19.54 24.42
N GLY A 47 -8.56 18.38 24.76
CA GLY A 47 -8.98 17.64 25.96
C GLY A 47 -10.26 16.81 25.82
N SER A 48 -10.72 16.52 24.59
CA SER A 48 -11.84 15.58 24.40
C SER A 48 -11.34 14.20 24.00
N PRO A 49 -11.22 13.24 24.94
CA PRO A 49 -10.75 11.89 24.63
C PRO A 49 -11.65 11.16 23.61
N ALA A 50 -12.94 11.50 23.59
CA ALA A 50 -13.88 10.95 22.61
C ALA A 50 -13.58 11.43 21.19
N LEU A 51 -13.24 12.71 21.00
CA LEU A 51 -12.90 13.28 19.71
C LEU A 51 -11.55 12.74 19.21
N ALA A 52 -10.57 12.60 20.09
CA ALA A 52 -9.28 12.00 19.76
C ALA A 52 -9.46 10.54 19.28
N LYS A 53 -10.25 9.72 19.97
CA LYS A 53 -10.58 8.35 19.54
C LYS A 53 -11.24 8.32 18.17
N LEU A 54 -12.19 9.21 17.91
CA LEU A 54 -12.88 9.29 16.62
C LEU A 54 -11.90 9.62 15.48
N ILE A 55 -11.04 10.61 15.67
CA ILE A 55 -10.09 11.06 14.65
C ILE A 55 -9.00 9.99 14.39
N PHE A 56 -8.35 9.50 15.43
CA PHE A 56 -7.30 8.49 15.28
C PHE A 56 -7.84 7.15 14.77
N GLY A 57 -8.97 6.69 15.33
CA GLY A 57 -9.62 5.47 14.87
C GLY A 57 -10.07 5.55 13.42
N GLY A 58 -10.68 6.69 13.03
CA GLY A 58 -11.07 6.95 11.64
C GLY A 58 -9.88 7.03 10.69
N LEU A 59 -8.78 7.67 11.11
CA LEU A 59 -7.56 7.75 10.33
C LEU A 59 -6.95 6.35 10.08
N PHE A 60 -6.84 5.53 11.13
CA PHE A 60 -6.33 4.17 10.99
C PHE A 60 -7.24 3.31 10.11
N ALA A 61 -8.57 3.47 10.20
CA ALA A 61 -9.51 2.78 9.32
C ALA A 61 -9.31 3.16 7.84
N LEU A 62 -9.19 4.46 7.55
CA LEU A 62 -8.93 4.95 6.18
C LEU A 62 -7.60 4.45 5.64
N LEU A 63 -6.54 4.48 6.46
CA LEU A 63 -5.23 3.96 6.07
C LEU A 63 -5.25 2.45 5.84
N ALA A 64 -6.03 1.71 6.63
CA ALA A 64 -6.22 0.27 6.44
C ALA A 64 -6.89 -0.05 5.09
N VAL A 65 -7.94 0.69 4.73
CA VAL A 65 -8.62 0.54 3.44
C VAL A 65 -7.68 0.91 2.29
N ALA A 66 -6.96 2.03 2.41
CA ALA A 66 -5.99 2.45 1.40
C ALA A 66 -4.86 1.41 1.20
N ALA A 67 -4.33 0.85 2.30
CA ALA A 67 -3.32 -0.19 2.25
C ALA A 67 -3.86 -1.50 1.63
N ALA A 68 -5.11 -1.88 1.92
CA ALA A 68 -5.75 -3.04 1.31
C ALA A 68 -5.93 -2.89 -0.20
N ILE A 69 -6.41 -1.72 -0.65
CA ILE A 69 -6.55 -1.42 -2.09
C ILE A 69 -5.19 -1.42 -2.77
N ALA A 70 -4.20 -0.75 -2.18
CA ALA A 70 -2.84 -0.71 -2.71
C ALA A 70 -2.22 -2.11 -2.80
N HIS A 71 -2.43 -2.97 -1.79
CA HIS A 71 -2.00 -4.37 -1.82
C HIS A 71 -2.61 -5.12 -3.00
N ILE A 72 -3.94 -5.06 -3.17
CA ILE A 72 -4.65 -5.75 -4.26
C ILE A 72 -4.11 -5.28 -5.62
N VAL A 73 -4.02 -3.97 -5.84
CA VAL A 73 -3.52 -3.40 -7.11
C VAL A 73 -2.09 -3.85 -7.38
N CYS A 74 -1.19 -3.74 -6.40
CA CYS A 74 0.21 -4.15 -6.55
C CYS A 74 0.35 -5.66 -6.74
N TYR A 75 -0.46 -6.46 -6.06
CA TYR A 75 -0.49 -7.91 -6.19
C TYR A 75 -0.84 -8.34 -7.62
N TYR A 76 -1.93 -7.80 -8.18
CA TYR A 76 -2.31 -8.09 -9.56
C TYR A 76 -1.32 -7.55 -10.59
N TRP A 77 -0.66 -6.44 -10.29
CA TRP A 77 0.39 -5.91 -11.16
C TRP A 77 1.56 -6.86 -11.29
N VAL A 78 2.02 -7.44 -10.17
CA VAL A 78 3.09 -8.45 -10.19
C VAL A 78 2.66 -9.70 -10.96
N ILE A 79 1.44 -10.19 -10.77
CA ILE A 79 0.90 -11.31 -11.53
C ILE A 79 0.91 -11.01 -13.03
N ALA A 80 0.43 -9.83 -13.43
CA ALA A 80 0.41 -9.42 -14.83
C ALA A 80 1.85 -9.37 -15.42
N ALA A 81 2.82 -8.90 -14.64
CA ALA A 81 4.22 -8.89 -15.06
C ALA A 81 4.76 -10.30 -15.28
N VAL A 82 4.43 -11.27 -14.40
CA VAL A 82 4.80 -12.68 -14.58
C VAL A 82 4.21 -13.26 -15.86
N PHE A 83 2.95 -12.95 -16.17
CA PHE A 83 2.31 -13.40 -17.41
C PHE A 83 2.97 -12.80 -18.65
N GLN A 84 3.42 -11.54 -18.57
CA GLN A 84 4.12 -10.89 -19.68
C GLN A 84 5.51 -11.49 -19.91
N ASP A 85 6.26 -11.80 -18.85
CA ASP A 85 7.63 -12.29 -18.95
C ASP A 85 7.72 -13.78 -19.27
N GLN A 86 6.83 -14.60 -18.66
CA GLN A 86 6.89 -16.06 -18.76
C GLN A 86 5.84 -16.66 -19.70
N GLY A 87 4.99 -15.82 -20.26
CA GLY A 87 3.87 -16.24 -21.10
C GLY A 87 2.75 -16.92 -20.31
N ILE A 88 1.69 -17.33 -21.05
CA ILE A 88 0.48 -17.91 -20.45
C ILE A 88 0.77 -19.16 -19.61
N GLY A 89 1.65 -20.04 -20.14
CA GLY A 89 2.01 -21.29 -19.44
C GLY A 89 2.69 -21.04 -18.10
N GLY A 90 3.69 -20.19 -18.06
CA GLY A 90 4.39 -19.81 -16.83
C GLY A 90 3.49 -19.08 -15.84
N GLY A 91 2.65 -18.17 -16.32
CA GLY A 91 1.67 -17.47 -15.51
C GLY A 91 0.62 -18.39 -14.87
N LEU A 92 0.12 -19.38 -15.63
CA LEU A 92 -0.80 -20.40 -15.09
C LEU A 92 -0.13 -21.28 -14.05
N VAL A 93 1.09 -21.75 -14.31
CA VAL A 93 1.87 -22.50 -13.32
C VAL A 93 2.05 -21.66 -12.04
N PHE A 94 2.37 -20.38 -12.19
CA PHE A 94 2.48 -19.46 -11.07
C PHE A 94 1.17 -19.34 -10.27
N LEU A 95 0.01 -19.25 -10.92
CA LEU A 95 -1.29 -19.16 -10.24
C LEU A 95 -1.69 -20.48 -9.56
N PHE A 96 -1.48 -21.63 -10.21
CA PHE A 96 -1.92 -22.94 -9.70
C PHE A 96 -0.98 -23.54 -8.65
N LEU A 97 0.31 -23.30 -8.76
CA LEU A 97 1.28 -23.71 -7.75
C LEU A 97 1.31 -22.76 -6.55
N CYS A 98 0.48 -21.71 -6.55
CA CYS A 98 0.41 -20.65 -5.51
C CYS A 98 -0.12 -21.14 -4.14
N GLY A 99 0.36 -22.27 -3.65
CA GLY A 99 0.47 -22.54 -2.24
C GLY A 99 1.68 -21.82 -1.62
N ILE A 100 2.19 -22.32 -0.51
CA ILE A 100 3.25 -21.70 0.30
C ILE A 100 4.55 -21.45 -0.48
N THR A 101 4.93 -22.34 -1.40
CA THR A 101 6.13 -22.23 -2.22
C THR A 101 6.12 -21.05 -3.20
N CYS A 102 4.95 -20.68 -3.68
CA CYS A 102 4.85 -19.57 -4.65
C CYS A 102 4.84 -18.20 -4.00
N TYR A 103 4.49 -18.10 -2.73
CA TYR A 103 4.58 -16.83 -2.03
C TYR A 103 6.05 -16.38 -1.94
N ILE A 104 6.97 -17.31 -1.71
CA ILE A 104 8.41 -17.04 -1.70
C ILE A 104 8.88 -16.62 -3.11
N TYR A 105 8.43 -17.34 -4.15
CA TYR A 105 8.75 -16.97 -5.53
C TYR A 105 8.12 -15.62 -5.93
N TYR A 106 6.88 -15.35 -5.50
CA TYR A 106 6.23 -14.07 -5.70
C TYR A 106 7.04 -12.92 -5.09
N ILE A 107 7.49 -13.06 -3.83
CA ILE A 107 8.34 -12.07 -3.18
C ILE A 107 9.63 -11.88 -3.97
N TYR A 108 10.33 -12.96 -4.28
CA TYR A 108 11.58 -12.91 -5.03
C TYR A 108 11.40 -12.20 -6.38
N TYR A 109 10.41 -12.63 -7.17
CA TYR A 109 10.12 -12.04 -8.47
C TYR A 109 9.77 -10.56 -8.37
N SER A 110 8.95 -10.18 -7.40
CA SER A 110 8.50 -8.80 -7.23
C SER A 110 9.66 -7.86 -6.88
N PHE A 111 10.59 -8.30 -6.03
CA PHE A 111 11.76 -7.50 -5.67
C PHE A 111 12.80 -7.40 -6.79
N MET A 112 12.90 -8.41 -7.65
CA MET A 112 13.85 -8.42 -8.76
C MET A 112 13.36 -7.64 -9.99
N ASN A 113 12.05 -7.70 -10.30
CA ASN A 113 11.51 -7.22 -11.57
C ASN A 113 10.53 -6.04 -11.44
N CYS A 114 10.09 -5.70 -10.23
CA CYS A 114 9.17 -4.60 -10.00
C CYS A 114 9.84 -3.45 -9.22
N SER A 115 9.17 -2.30 -9.17
CA SER A 115 9.62 -1.20 -8.32
C SER A 115 9.54 -1.60 -6.84
N SER A 116 10.44 -1.10 -6.02
CA SER A 116 10.49 -1.41 -4.57
C SER A 116 9.15 -1.17 -3.86
N LEU A 117 8.42 -0.13 -4.26
CA LEU A 117 7.10 0.18 -3.69
C LEU A 117 6.06 -0.88 -4.05
N VAL A 118 6.02 -1.32 -5.31
CA VAL A 118 5.11 -2.39 -5.77
C VAL A 118 5.46 -3.72 -5.10
N ALA A 119 6.75 -4.03 -4.97
CA ALA A 119 7.22 -5.24 -4.31
C ALA A 119 6.81 -5.28 -2.83
N VAL A 120 7.02 -4.19 -2.09
CA VAL A 120 6.67 -4.10 -0.67
C VAL A 120 5.16 -4.13 -0.46
N LEU A 121 4.38 -3.32 -1.19
CA LEU A 121 2.92 -3.29 -1.04
C LEU A 121 2.27 -4.59 -1.51
N GLY A 122 2.74 -5.18 -2.60
CA GLY A 122 2.26 -6.46 -3.10
C GLY A 122 2.56 -7.62 -2.15
N SER A 123 3.73 -7.62 -1.49
CA SER A 123 4.12 -8.70 -0.59
C SER A 123 3.59 -8.53 0.84
N PHE A 124 3.63 -7.32 1.39
CA PHE A 124 3.35 -7.07 2.81
C PHE A 124 2.14 -6.17 3.05
N GLY A 125 1.51 -5.64 2.00
CA GLY A 125 0.40 -4.71 2.13
C GLY A 125 -0.82 -5.28 2.87
N ALA A 126 -1.08 -6.58 2.76
CA ALA A 126 -2.15 -7.24 3.52
C ALA A 126 -1.89 -7.23 5.03
N ILE A 127 -0.63 -7.42 5.44
CA ILE A 127 -0.22 -7.38 6.84
C ILE A 127 -0.36 -5.97 7.37
N LEU A 128 0.11 -4.99 6.59
CA LEU A 128 -0.03 -3.57 6.92
C LEU A 128 -1.50 -3.18 7.09
N ALA A 129 -2.38 -3.57 6.16
CA ALA A 129 -3.81 -3.29 6.23
C ALA A 129 -4.46 -3.91 7.49
N LYS A 130 -4.13 -5.17 7.80
CA LYS A 130 -4.63 -5.85 9.01
C LYS A 130 -4.15 -5.14 10.30
N SER A 131 -2.88 -4.76 10.35
CA SER A 131 -2.32 -4.06 11.52
C SER A 131 -2.98 -2.70 11.73
N LEU A 132 -3.22 -1.94 10.66
CA LEU A 132 -3.91 -0.65 10.72
C LEU A 132 -5.39 -0.81 11.12
N ALA A 133 -6.08 -1.83 10.60
CA ALA A 133 -7.46 -2.14 10.99
C ALA A 133 -7.55 -2.51 12.48
N ALA A 134 -6.62 -3.33 12.97
CA ALA A 134 -6.55 -3.68 14.38
C ALA A 134 -6.25 -2.46 15.27
N ALA A 135 -5.35 -1.56 14.84
CA ALA A 135 -5.08 -0.30 15.53
C ALA A 135 -6.32 0.61 15.59
N SER A 136 -7.12 0.66 14.51
CA SER A 136 -8.40 1.38 14.50
C SER A 136 -9.36 0.83 15.55
N VAL A 137 -9.58 -0.49 15.55
CA VAL A 137 -10.46 -1.14 16.53
C VAL A 137 -10.00 -0.87 17.97
N TYR A 138 -8.69 -1.02 18.23
CA TYR A 138 -8.11 -0.72 19.53
C TYR A 138 -8.40 0.72 19.97
N THR A 139 -8.22 1.67 19.04
CA THR A 139 -8.47 3.09 19.34
C THR A 139 -9.92 3.37 19.72
N TYR A 140 -10.87 2.68 19.08
CA TYR A 140 -12.29 2.84 19.38
C TYR A 140 -12.72 2.13 20.67
N THR A 141 -12.24 0.91 20.88
CA THR A 141 -12.74 0.03 21.95
C THR A 141 -11.91 0.13 23.24
N GLY A 142 -10.68 0.62 23.16
CA GLY A 142 -9.73 0.58 24.30
C GLY A 142 -9.34 -0.85 24.69
N GLY A 143 -9.60 -1.84 23.81
CA GLY A 143 -9.33 -3.25 24.05
C GLY A 143 -7.89 -3.64 23.84
N ALA A 144 -7.52 -4.87 24.22
CA ALA A 144 -6.18 -5.40 24.01
C ALA A 144 -5.88 -5.56 22.51
N PHE A 145 -4.74 -5.05 22.06
CA PHE A 145 -4.29 -5.16 20.69
C PHE A 145 -3.51 -6.46 20.50
N THR A 146 -4.01 -7.35 19.66
CA THR A 146 -3.28 -8.55 19.26
C THR A 146 -2.63 -8.34 17.91
N ILE A 147 -1.30 -8.48 17.83
CA ILE A 147 -0.59 -8.50 16.56
C ILE A 147 -0.76 -9.90 15.96
N PRO A 148 -1.52 -10.05 14.86
CA PRO A 148 -1.90 -11.37 14.37
C PRO A 148 -0.71 -12.23 13.87
N LEU A 149 0.46 -11.63 13.63
CA LEU A 149 1.66 -12.32 13.17
C LEU A 149 2.44 -13.05 14.27
N PHE A 150 2.34 -12.60 15.52
CA PHE A 150 3.17 -13.12 16.62
C PHE A 150 2.36 -13.64 17.81
N GLY A 151 1.03 -13.59 17.75
CA GLY A 151 0.19 -13.99 18.88
C GLY A 151 0.40 -13.14 20.14
N MET A 152 1.15 -12.04 20.04
CA MET A 152 1.44 -11.17 21.16
C MET A 152 0.22 -10.31 21.48
N GLN A 153 -0.29 -10.42 22.70
CA GLN A 153 -1.24 -9.47 23.27
C GLN A 153 -0.47 -8.33 23.92
N ILE A 154 -0.65 -7.12 23.40
CA ILE A 154 -0.20 -5.91 24.10
C ILE A 154 -1.37 -5.46 24.97
N ILE A 155 -1.28 -5.75 26.25
CA ILE A 155 -2.22 -5.27 27.26
C ILE A 155 -1.78 -3.84 27.59
N PRO A 156 -2.63 -2.81 27.43
CA PRO A 156 -2.29 -1.48 27.92
C PRO A 156 -2.27 -1.51 29.46
N VAL A 157 -1.19 -0.99 30.02
CA VAL A 157 -1.07 -0.71 31.46
C VAL A 157 -1.86 0.53 31.84
#